data_0d2158280ebc673093c8950b22617925
#
_entry.id   0d2158280ebc673093c8950b22617925
#
_cell.length_a   1.000
_cell.length_b   1.000
_cell.length_c   1.000
_cell.angle_alpha   90.00
_cell.angle_beta   90.00
_cell.angle_gamma   90.00
#
_symmetry.space_group_name_H-M   'P 1'
#
loop_
_entity.id
_entity.type
_entity.pdbx_description
1 polymer ?
#
loop_
_entity_poly.entity_id
_entity_poly.type
_entity_poly.pdbx_seq_one_letter_code
_entity_poly.pdbx_strand_id
1 'polypeptide(L)'
;MRTISSCGGLLLLFAISSPASAKPSQSQVATHNQAVEFNNRGLELYKAGKIDEAIKQFRQALAIDPDFPEADSNLGLALDAKGNDDEAIADFNKALALKPTDAITESNLGLALFHKGKYAESLAAYQKALEFQPNFPQAYNGMGVVLFTQGHADDAIESYRKAIALAPNYVDAMNNLAAALASKRDWDGAIKIYEQALVLEPKASDVRANYASALQNAGRTADAIAAYRQVVADNPKDAHAWFELGHLLHGENQFDEAITSLQKSLELKPDQAEAEFNLAGSYQEQQKFPEAIAAYQKGLALNPKNAHALYNLGNAYMSQKDSKRAIDSYTKALAVQPGLTEAQVALGAALLQSGDAEASEDAYRKVIAAQPNNPDAYLNLGNALFTKHQYGPAAEAYRESIRLRPDSARAHYNLAICLQWLNDAEAAAEFKEAARLDPSLKPPK
;
A
#
# COMPACT_ATOMS: atom_id res chain seq x y z
N MET A 1 -4.15 1.95 1.78
CA MET A 1 -4.95 2.71 2.75
C MET A 1 -4.96 1.91 4.03
N ARG A 2 -4.27 2.39 5.06
CA ARG A 2 -4.45 1.85 6.40
C ARG A 2 -5.89 2.11 6.83
N THR A 3 -6.45 1.12 7.45
CA THR A 3 -7.82 1.06 7.95
C THR A 3 -8.20 2.34 8.68
N ILE A 4 -9.43 2.78 8.43
CA ILE A 4 -10.18 3.67 9.31
C ILE A 4 -9.82 3.30 10.74
N SER A 5 -9.39 4.30 11.53
CA SER A 5 -9.20 4.10 12.96
C SER A 5 -10.48 3.47 13.49
N SER A 6 -10.36 2.19 13.86
CA SER A 6 -11.47 1.45 14.45
C SER A 6 -11.89 2.27 15.66
N CYS A 7 -13.15 2.71 15.72
CA CYS A 7 -13.78 3.46 16.80
C CYS A 7 -12.91 3.64 18.07
N GLY A 8 -11.77 4.32 17.94
CA GLY A 8 -10.95 4.82 19.03
C GLY A 8 -11.65 6.01 19.67
N GLY A 9 -12.98 5.92 19.72
CA GLY A 9 -13.81 6.90 20.38
C GLY A 9 -13.62 6.78 21.89
N LEU A 10 -13.55 7.92 22.52
CA LEU A 10 -13.57 8.05 23.97
C LEU A 10 -14.66 7.13 24.54
N LEU A 11 -14.25 5.97 25.04
CA LEU A 11 -15.14 5.02 25.69
C LEU A 11 -15.74 5.76 26.89
N LEU A 12 -17.02 6.14 26.78
CA LEU A 12 -17.70 6.91 27.78
C LEU A 12 -17.99 6.00 28.99
N LEU A 13 -17.26 6.23 30.06
CA LEU A 13 -17.41 5.55 31.32
C LEU A 13 -18.36 6.35 32.21
N PHE A 14 -19.33 5.67 32.82
CA PHE A 14 -20.29 6.30 33.72
C PHE A 14 -19.70 6.62 35.07
N ALA A 15 -19.66 7.89 35.42
CA ALA A 15 -19.56 8.34 36.82
C ALA A 15 -20.97 8.67 37.32
N ILE A 16 -21.35 8.12 38.45
CA ILE A 16 -22.74 8.16 38.96
C ILE A 16 -23.11 9.52 39.52
N SER A 17 -24.25 10.06 39.02
CA SER A 17 -25.07 11.03 39.74
C SER A 17 -26.43 10.36 40.05
N SER A 18 -26.83 10.31 41.30
CA SER A 18 -28.00 9.57 41.80
C SER A 18 -29.33 10.01 41.19
N PRO A 19 -30.24 9.07 40.80
CA PRO A 19 -31.61 9.39 40.47
C PRO A 19 -32.53 9.34 41.69
N ALA A 20 -33.52 10.21 41.73
CA ALA A 20 -34.59 10.24 42.70
C ALA A 20 -35.73 9.33 42.28
N SER A 21 -35.95 8.20 42.99
CA SER A 21 -37.22 7.49 43.05
C SER A 21 -37.27 6.69 44.34
N ALA A 22 -38.45 6.58 44.98
CA ALA A 22 -38.85 5.95 46.22
C ALA A 22 -37.74 5.67 47.24
N LYS A 23 -37.81 6.25 48.44
CA LYS A 23 -36.76 6.13 49.47
C LYS A 23 -36.42 4.67 49.75
N PRO A 24 -35.24 4.17 49.34
CA PRO A 24 -34.78 2.82 49.64
C PRO A 24 -34.52 2.67 51.15
N SER A 25 -34.60 1.44 51.68
CA SER A 25 -34.23 1.15 53.05
C SER A 25 -32.74 1.43 53.30
N GLN A 26 -32.34 1.72 54.54
CA GLN A 26 -30.92 1.97 54.86
C GLN A 26 -30.00 0.81 54.45
N SER A 27 -30.50 -0.45 54.48
CA SER A 27 -29.74 -1.63 54.02
C SER A 27 -29.57 -1.65 52.49
N GLN A 28 -30.59 -1.28 51.74
CA GLN A 28 -30.50 -1.18 50.24
C GLN A 28 -29.55 -0.07 49.80
N VAL A 29 -29.55 1.07 50.51
CA VAL A 29 -28.59 2.15 50.28
C VAL A 29 -27.15 1.69 50.55
N ALA A 30 -26.92 0.92 51.64
CA ALA A 30 -25.59 0.43 51.96
C ALA A 30 -25.08 -0.59 50.93
N THR A 31 -25.93 -1.52 50.47
CA THR A 31 -25.56 -2.50 49.44
C THR A 31 -25.27 -1.81 48.09
N HIS A 32 -26.11 -0.86 47.68
CA HIS A 32 -25.87 -0.08 46.43
C HIS A 32 -24.57 0.71 46.52
N ASN A 33 -24.29 1.39 47.65
CA ASN A 33 -23.02 2.14 47.82
C ASN A 33 -21.79 1.21 47.70
N GLN A 34 -21.85 -0.01 48.19
CA GLN A 34 -20.79 -1.00 48.03
C GLN A 34 -20.64 -1.43 46.59
N ALA A 35 -21.71 -1.66 45.85
CA ALA A 35 -21.67 -1.94 44.41
C ALA A 35 -21.05 -0.79 43.60
N VAL A 36 -21.38 0.46 43.96
CA VAL A 36 -20.78 1.67 43.37
C VAL A 36 -19.26 1.73 43.60
N GLU A 37 -18.78 1.36 44.79
CA GLU A 37 -17.33 1.31 45.06
C GLU A 37 -16.61 0.31 44.15
N PHE A 38 -17.17 -0.90 43.96
CA PHE A 38 -16.62 -1.89 43.03
C PHE A 38 -16.67 -1.40 41.59
N ASN A 39 -17.78 -0.80 41.16
CA ASN A 39 -17.90 -0.23 39.81
C ASN A 39 -16.84 0.87 39.56
N ASN A 40 -16.67 1.80 40.49
CA ASN A 40 -15.68 2.88 40.39
C ASN A 40 -14.24 2.33 40.30
N ARG A 41 -13.93 1.32 41.13
CA ARG A 41 -12.63 0.63 41.06
C ARG A 41 -12.44 -0.09 39.72
N GLY A 42 -13.49 -0.69 39.17
CA GLY A 42 -13.49 -1.26 37.80
C GLY A 42 -13.16 -0.21 36.75
N LEU A 43 -13.76 1.00 36.87
CA LEU A 43 -13.48 2.12 35.97
C LEU A 43 -12.01 2.57 36.04
N GLU A 44 -11.43 2.67 37.21
CA GLU A 44 -10.01 3.02 37.39
C GLU A 44 -9.09 1.97 36.76
N LEU A 45 -9.38 0.69 36.95
CA LEU A 45 -8.64 -0.42 36.38
C LEU A 45 -8.75 -0.44 34.83
N TYR A 46 -9.95 -0.20 34.33
CA TYR A 46 -10.18 -0.10 32.89
C TYR A 46 -9.34 1.04 32.28
N LYS A 47 -9.36 2.24 32.88
CA LYS A 47 -8.53 3.38 32.43
C LYS A 47 -7.03 3.08 32.50
N ALA A 48 -6.61 2.24 33.45
CA ALA A 48 -5.24 1.77 33.56
C ALA A 48 -4.87 0.62 32.59
N GLY A 49 -5.78 0.20 31.71
CA GLY A 49 -5.60 -0.91 30.77
C GLY A 49 -5.66 -2.30 31.38
N LYS A 50 -6.05 -2.42 32.64
CA LYS A 50 -6.15 -3.68 33.38
C LYS A 50 -7.53 -4.32 33.22
N ILE A 51 -7.84 -4.70 31.95
CA ILE A 51 -9.19 -5.10 31.55
C ILE A 51 -9.73 -6.30 32.32
N ASP A 52 -8.94 -7.35 32.54
CA ASP A 52 -9.39 -8.53 33.30
C ASP A 52 -9.70 -8.23 34.78
N GLU A 53 -8.94 -7.33 35.37
CA GLU A 53 -9.19 -6.88 36.74
C GLU A 53 -10.46 -6.01 36.79
N ALA A 54 -10.67 -5.14 35.82
CA ALA A 54 -11.87 -4.32 35.69
C ALA A 54 -13.13 -5.19 35.57
N ILE A 55 -13.13 -6.21 34.70
CA ILE A 55 -14.24 -7.17 34.55
C ILE A 55 -14.58 -7.84 35.89
N LYS A 56 -13.58 -8.23 36.68
CA LYS A 56 -13.81 -8.83 38.03
C LYS A 56 -14.51 -7.84 38.94
N GLN A 57 -14.14 -6.57 38.95
CA GLN A 57 -14.75 -5.54 39.78
C GLN A 57 -16.19 -5.25 39.37
N PHE A 58 -16.47 -5.12 38.06
CA PHE A 58 -17.84 -4.92 37.56
C PHE A 58 -18.74 -6.12 37.92
N ARG A 59 -18.25 -7.36 37.75
CA ARG A 59 -19.00 -8.56 38.17
C ARG A 59 -19.26 -8.60 39.70
N GLN A 60 -18.33 -8.10 40.52
CA GLN A 60 -18.55 -7.95 41.95
C GLN A 60 -19.62 -6.90 42.25
N ALA A 61 -19.64 -5.78 41.56
CA ALA A 61 -20.69 -4.78 41.67
C ALA A 61 -22.07 -5.39 41.38
N LEU A 62 -22.20 -6.13 40.25
CA LEU A 62 -23.45 -6.77 39.84
C LEU A 62 -23.86 -7.96 40.72
N ALA A 63 -22.92 -8.62 41.38
CA ALA A 63 -23.23 -9.64 42.39
C ALA A 63 -23.86 -9.05 43.68
N ILE A 64 -23.56 -7.79 43.98
CA ILE A 64 -24.11 -7.06 45.14
C ILE A 64 -25.42 -6.37 44.74
N ASP A 65 -25.45 -5.74 43.57
CA ASP A 65 -26.62 -5.03 43.05
C ASP A 65 -26.84 -5.47 41.58
N PRO A 66 -27.71 -6.50 41.36
CA PRO A 66 -28.01 -7.00 40.01
C PRO A 66 -28.74 -6.04 39.10
N ASP A 67 -29.42 -5.03 39.64
CA ASP A 67 -30.19 -4.02 38.92
C ASP A 67 -29.40 -2.70 38.76
N PHE A 68 -28.10 -2.81 38.45
CA PHE A 68 -27.18 -1.69 38.32
C PHE A 68 -26.77 -1.47 36.85
N PRO A 69 -27.56 -0.70 36.08
CA PRO A 69 -27.37 -0.57 34.62
C PRO A 69 -26.00 0.01 34.22
N GLU A 70 -25.45 0.92 35.01
CA GLU A 70 -24.13 1.49 34.77
C GLU A 70 -23.01 0.44 34.91
N ALA A 71 -23.15 -0.50 35.86
CA ALA A 71 -22.19 -1.60 36.02
C ALA A 71 -22.32 -2.64 34.89
N ASP A 72 -23.56 -2.98 34.44
CA ASP A 72 -23.77 -3.83 33.23
C ASP A 72 -23.15 -3.18 32.00
N SER A 73 -23.37 -1.87 31.78
CA SER A 73 -22.82 -1.13 30.65
C SER A 73 -21.28 -1.09 30.68
N ASN A 74 -20.69 -0.84 31.87
CA ASN A 74 -19.23 -0.82 32.03
C ASN A 74 -18.61 -2.23 31.88
N LEU A 75 -19.31 -3.29 32.33
CA LEU A 75 -18.90 -4.67 32.11
C LEU A 75 -18.92 -5.00 30.60
N GLY A 76 -20.01 -4.66 29.92
CA GLY A 76 -20.11 -4.82 28.46
C GLY A 76 -18.98 -4.14 27.73
N LEU A 77 -18.64 -2.90 28.11
CA LEU A 77 -17.53 -2.16 27.54
C LEU A 77 -16.16 -2.85 27.74
N ALA A 78 -15.91 -3.38 28.96
CA ALA A 78 -14.68 -4.08 29.24
C ALA A 78 -14.59 -5.43 28.52
N LEU A 79 -15.72 -6.10 28.30
CA LEU A 79 -15.81 -7.34 27.52
C LEU A 79 -15.57 -7.10 26.03
N ASP A 80 -16.15 -6.03 25.45
CA ASP A 80 -15.92 -5.62 24.07
C ASP A 80 -14.43 -5.30 23.84
N ALA A 81 -13.81 -4.54 24.74
CA ALA A 81 -12.37 -4.27 24.70
C ALA A 81 -11.49 -5.53 24.77
N LYS A 82 -12.01 -6.62 25.31
CA LYS A 82 -11.35 -7.93 25.36
C LYS A 82 -11.65 -8.80 24.13
N GLY A 83 -12.58 -8.39 23.26
CA GLY A 83 -13.06 -9.15 22.11
C GLY A 83 -14.15 -10.18 22.45
N ASN A 84 -14.78 -10.08 23.61
CA ASN A 84 -15.89 -10.92 24.04
C ASN A 84 -17.24 -10.27 23.65
N ASP A 85 -17.42 -10.00 22.37
CA ASP A 85 -18.52 -9.18 21.86
C ASP A 85 -19.91 -9.75 22.18
N ASP A 86 -20.09 -11.09 22.22
CA ASP A 86 -21.38 -11.71 22.52
C ASP A 86 -21.81 -11.45 23.99
N GLU A 87 -20.89 -11.56 24.94
CA GLU A 87 -21.15 -11.24 26.34
C GLU A 87 -21.38 -9.73 26.50
N ALA A 88 -20.57 -8.89 25.81
CA ALA A 88 -20.72 -7.43 25.83
C ALA A 88 -22.13 -7.00 25.36
N ILE A 89 -22.59 -7.53 24.23
CA ILE A 89 -23.93 -7.26 23.69
C ILE A 89 -25.01 -7.71 24.70
N ALA A 90 -24.85 -8.85 25.35
CA ALA A 90 -25.80 -9.30 26.36
C ALA A 90 -25.88 -8.37 27.56
N ASP A 91 -24.75 -7.88 28.06
CA ASP A 91 -24.70 -6.98 29.22
C ASP A 91 -25.19 -5.56 28.84
N PHE A 92 -24.90 -5.06 27.64
CA PHE A 92 -25.52 -3.81 27.16
C PHE A 92 -27.04 -3.93 27.04
N ASN A 93 -27.58 -5.06 26.56
CA ASN A 93 -29.03 -5.27 26.50
C ASN A 93 -29.67 -5.34 27.90
N LYS A 94 -28.98 -5.91 28.91
CA LYS A 94 -29.46 -5.86 30.31
C LYS A 94 -29.48 -4.42 30.82
N ALA A 95 -28.41 -3.67 30.62
CA ALA A 95 -28.34 -2.27 31.00
C ALA A 95 -29.51 -1.45 30.38
N LEU A 96 -29.77 -1.67 29.08
CA LEU A 96 -30.86 -1.00 28.36
C LEU A 96 -32.25 -1.49 28.77
N ALA A 97 -32.40 -2.74 29.24
CA ALA A 97 -33.66 -3.19 29.82
C ALA A 97 -34.01 -2.43 31.11
N LEU A 98 -32.99 -2.06 31.90
CA LEU A 98 -33.15 -1.26 33.12
C LEU A 98 -33.25 0.25 32.82
N LYS A 99 -32.52 0.74 31.81
CA LYS A 99 -32.44 2.15 31.42
C LYS A 99 -32.56 2.32 29.90
N PRO A 100 -33.80 2.24 29.35
CA PRO A 100 -34.05 2.16 27.90
C PRO A 100 -33.66 3.41 27.08
N THR A 101 -33.42 4.55 27.74
CA THR A 101 -33.08 5.82 27.06
C THR A 101 -31.64 6.22 27.24
N ASP A 102 -30.76 5.26 27.56
CA ASP A 102 -29.36 5.54 27.79
C ASP A 102 -28.58 5.58 26.48
N ALA A 103 -28.38 6.78 25.94
CA ALA A 103 -27.69 7.03 24.69
C ALA A 103 -26.26 6.48 24.65
N ILE A 104 -25.56 6.48 25.80
CA ILE A 104 -24.19 6.00 25.89
C ILE A 104 -24.14 4.48 25.73
N THR A 105 -25.02 3.77 26.44
CA THR A 105 -25.14 2.31 26.34
C THR A 105 -25.57 1.87 24.94
N GLU A 106 -26.55 2.58 24.29
CA GLU A 106 -26.92 2.32 22.88
C GLU A 106 -25.75 2.54 21.94
N SER A 107 -24.92 3.58 22.13
CA SER A 107 -23.72 3.81 21.32
C SER A 107 -22.67 2.72 21.52
N ASN A 108 -22.46 2.26 22.74
CA ASN A 108 -21.51 1.17 23.04
C ASN A 108 -22.02 -0.17 22.47
N LEU A 109 -23.34 -0.43 22.54
CA LEU A 109 -23.97 -1.56 21.86
C LEU A 109 -23.75 -1.49 20.34
N GLY A 110 -23.89 -0.30 19.75
CA GLY A 110 -23.60 -0.06 18.32
C GLY A 110 -22.17 -0.45 17.96
N LEU A 111 -21.20 -0.14 18.80
CA LEU A 111 -19.80 -0.51 18.60
C LEU A 111 -19.58 -2.03 18.68
N ALA A 112 -20.09 -2.69 19.72
CA ALA A 112 -19.97 -4.14 19.87
C ALA A 112 -20.65 -4.91 18.70
N LEU A 113 -21.79 -4.44 18.25
CA LEU A 113 -22.47 -4.99 17.06
C LEU A 113 -21.65 -4.79 15.77
N PHE A 114 -20.96 -3.66 15.64
CA PHE A 114 -20.02 -3.42 14.55
C PHE A 114 -18.87 -4.43 14.54
N HIS A 115 -18.23 -4.67 15.70
CA HIS A 115 -17.16 -5.67 15.84
C HIS A 115 -17.64 -7.09 15.47
N LYS A 116 -18.90 -7.41 15.78
CA LYS A 116 -19.55 -8.68 15.36
C LYS A 116 -19.92 -8.72 13.88
N GLY A 117 -19.74 -7.64 13.11
CA GLY A 117 -20.16 -7.55 11.72
C GLY A 117 -21.69 -7.40 11.52
N LYS A 118 -22.44 -7.12 12.59
CA LYS A 118 -23.90 -6.91 12.57
C LYS A 118 -24.22 -5.45 12.24
N TYR A 119 -23.86 -5.03 11.04
CA TYR A 119 -23.89 -3.62 10.62
C TYR A 119 -25.28 -2.97 10.67
N ALA A 120 -26.33 -3.67 10.28
CA ALA A 120 -27.69 -3.12 10.33
C ALA A 120 -28.17 -2.88 11.77
N GLU A 121 -27.90 -3.81 12.68
CA GLU A 121 -28.20 -3.67 14.10
C GLU A 121 -27.37 -2.56 14.75
N SER A 122 -26.08 -2.44 14.36
CA SER A 122 -25.17 -1.38 14.79
C SER A 122 -25.68 0.01 14.40
N LEU A 123 -26.10 0.20 13.15
CA LEU A 123 -26.71 1.47 12.70
C LEU A 123 -27.97 1.81 13.48
N ALA A 124 -28.85 0.83 13.73
CA ALA A 124 -30.05 1.04 14.52
C ALA A 124 -29.73 1.48 15.96
N ALA A 125 -28.72 0.89 16.60
CA ALA A 125 -28.26 1.28 17.93
C ALA A 125 -27.72 2.71 17.97
N TYR A 126 -26.86 3.09 17.00
CA TYR A 126 -26.39 4.48 16.89
C TYR A 126 -27.51 5.47 16.61
N GLN A 127 -28.50 5.11 15.77
CA GLN A 127 -29.67 5.95 15.53
C GLN A 127 -30.47 6.19 16.80
N LYS A 128 -30.73 5.14 17.60
CA LYS A 128 -31.38 5.29 18.91
C LYS A 128 -30.55 6.15 19.89
N ALA A 129 -29.24 5.97 19.92
CA ALA A 129 -28.36 6.82 20.72
C ALA A 129 -28.57 8.30 20.35
N LEU A 130 -28.68 8.61 19.05
CA LEU A 130 -28.90 9.97 18.54
C LEU A 130 -30.33 10.47 18.72
N GLU A 131 -31.34 9.60 18.80
CA GLU A 131 -32.71 9.96 19.18
C GLU A 131 -32.76 10.43 20.65
N PHE A 132 -32.04 9.76 21.54
CA PHE A 132 -31.98 10.12 22.96
C PHE A 132 -31.02 11.30 23.24
N GLN A 133 -29.91 11.37 22.48
CA GLN A 133 -28.93 12.45 22.61
C GLN A 133 -28.50 12.95 21.21
N PRO A 134 -29.21 13.92 20.64
CA PRO A 134 -28.93 14.43 19.28
C PRO A 134 -27.54 15.06 19.12
N ASN A 135 -26.92 15.57 20.20
CA ASN A 135 -25.60 16.17 20.21
C ASN A 135 -24.55 15.17 20.76
N PHE A 136 -24.40 14.04 20.08
CA PHE A 136 -23.48 12.97 20.47
C PHE A 136 -22.45 12.68 19.38
N PRO A 137 -21.28 13.36 19.36
CA PRO A 137 -20.31 13.23 18.29
C PRO A 137 -19.76 11.82 18.13
N GLN A 138 -19.61 11.03 19.20
CA GLN A 138 -19.13 9.66 19.16
C GLN A 138 -20.11 8.74 18.39
N ALA A 139 -21.42 8.91 18.60
CA ALA A 139 -22.43 8.14 17.89
C ALA A 139 -22.44 8.48 16.38
N TYR A 140 -22.29 9.76 16.02
CA TYR A 140 -22.13 10.15 14.60
C TYR A 140 -20.87 9.57 13.99
N ASN A 141 -19.75 9.59 14.69
CA ASN A 141 -18.52 8.99 14.19
C ASN A 141 -18.68 7.47 14.02
N GLY A 142 -19.23 6.77 15.02
CA GLY A 142 -19.51 5.33 14.95
C GLY A 142 -20.43 4.96 13.79
N MET A 143 -21.53 5.71 13.61
CA MET A 143 -22.45 5.55 12.48
C MET A 143 -21.71 5.74 11.14
N GLY A 144 -20.84 6.75 11.03
CA GLY A 144 -20.01 6.99 9.86
C GLY A 144 -19.08 5.82 9.55
N VAL A 145 -18.47 5.22 10.58
CA VAL A 145 -17.59 4.04 10.40
C VAL A 145 -18.37 2.84 9.85
N VAL A 146 -19.58 2.58 10.36
CA VAL A 146 -20.42 1.50 9.85
C VAL A 146 -20.81 1.75 8.39
N LEU A 147 -21.29 2.95 8.07
CA LEU A 147 -21.68 3.35 6.71
C LEU A 147 -20.51 3.23 5.73
N PHE A 148 -19.35 3.69 6.12
CA PHE A 148 -18.15 3.59 5.27
C PHE A 148 -17.75 2.14 5.01
N THR A 149 -17.80 1.28 6.02
CA THR A 149 -17.51 -0.16 5.90
C THR A 149 -18.48 -0.84 4.95
N GLN A 150 -19.74 -0.38 4.88
CA GLN A 150 -20.74 -0.87 3.93
C GLN A 150 -20.62 -0.26 2.52
N GLY A 151 -19.66 0.66 2.29
CA GLY A 151 -19.45 1.31 1.00
C GLY A 151 -20.30 2.57 0.77
N HIS A 152 -21.04 3.02 1.78
CA HIS A 152 -21.85 4.25 1.74
C HIS A 152 -21.01 5.48 2.10
N ALA A 153 -20.01 5.79 1.26
CA ALA A 153 -19.02 6.82 1.56
C ALA A 153 -19.61 8.22 1.74
N ASP A 154 -20.65 8.60 0.98
CA ASP A 154 -21.28 9.92 1.08
C ASP A 154 -22.00 10.11 2.42
N ASP A 155 -22.77 9.12 2.84
CA ASP A 155 -23.49 9.15 4.13
C ASP A 155 -22.50 9.12 5.32
N ALA A 156 -21.39 8.40 5.17
CA ALA A 156 -20.32 8.39 6.15
C ALA A 156 -19.67 9.78 6.29
N ILE A 157 -19.35 10.45 5.18
CA ILE A 157 -18.82 11.81 5.16
C ILE A 157 -19.76 12.78 5.87
N GLU A 158 -21.07 12.69 5.62
CA GLU A 158 -22.05 13.54 6.33
C GLU A 158 -22.04 13.28 7.83
N SER A 159 -21.99 12.02 8.24
CA SER A 159 -21.96 11.62 9.65
C SER A 159 -20.67 12.12 10.35
N TYR A 160 -19.50 11.96 9.72
CA TYR A 160 -18.25 12.49 10.26
C TYR A 160 -18.25 14.03 10.37
N ARG A 161 -18.80 14.73 9.37
CA ARG A 161 -18.96 16.19 9.42
C ARG A 161 -19.85 16.64 10.59
N LYS A 162 -20.93 15.91 10.89
CA LYS A 162 -21.77 16.17 12.06
C LYS A 162 -20.98 15.94 13.36
N ALA A 163 -20.20 14.86 13.45
CA ALA A 163 -19.34 14.60 14.60
C ALA A 163 -18.37 15.74 14.85
N ILE A 164 -17.67 16.22 13.79
CA ILE A 164 -16.70 17.31 13.87
C ILE A 164 -17.38 18.65 14.17
N ALA A 165 -18.57 18.91 13.62
CA ALA A 165 -19.32 20.13 13.92
C ALA A 165 -19.70 20.22 15.40
N LEU A 166 -20.02 19.09 16.05
CA LEU A 166 -20.33 19.00 17.47
C LEU A 166 -19.06 19.00 18.35
N ALA A 167 -17.98 18.43 17.87
CA ALA A 167 -16.69 18.35 18.57
C ALA A 167 -15.54 18.71 17.60
N PRO A 168 -15.18 20.00 17.46
CA PRO A 168 -14.19 20.47 16.49
C PRO A 168 -12.76 19.94 16.69
N ASN A 169 -12.48 19.38 17.87
CA ASN A 169 -11.17 18.78 18.20
C ASN A 169 -11.20 17.24 18.16
N TYR A 170 -12.20 16.64 17.52
CA TYR A 170 -12.33 15.18 17.45
C TYR A 170 -11.46 14.60 16.33
N VAL A 171 -10.19 14.33 16.65
CA VAL A 171 -9.16 13.90 15.69
C VAL A 171 -9.52 12.59 15.00
N ASP A 172 -10.11 11.60 15.71
CA ASP A 172 -10.53 10.33 15.08
C ASP A 172 -11.59 10.56 14.00
N ALA A 173 -12.57 11.44 14.25
CA ALA A 173 -13.59 11.77 13.26
C ALA A 173 -13.00 12.51 12.04
N MET A 174 -12.00 13.36 12.27
CA MET A 174 -11.25 14.03 11.19
C MET A 174 -10.47 13.01 10.36
N ASN A 175 -9.76 12.08 11.00
CA ASN A 175 -9.04 11.01 10.33
C ASN A 175 -9.98 10.16 9.46
N ASN A 176 -11.13 9.79 10.00
CA ASN A 176 -12.13 9.00 9.29
C ASN A 176 -12.77 9.79 8.12
N LEU A 177 -13.06 11.08 8.32
CA LEU A 177 -13.54 11.96 7.25
C LEU A 177 -12.54 12.05 6.12
N ALA A 178 -11.28 12.31 6.45
CA ALA A 178 -10.22 12.44 5.46
C ALA A 178 -10.00 11.11 4.70
N ALA A 179 -10.04 9.97 5.38
CA ALA A 179 -9.97 8.65 4.75
C ALA A 179 -11.16 8.40 3.79
N ALA A 180 -12.36 8.83 4.18
CA ALA A 180 -13.55 8.73 3.33
C ALA A 180 -13.45 9.64 2.09
N LEU A 181 -12.97 10.88 2.24
CA LEU A 181 -12.70 11.79 1.11
C LEU A 181 -11.64 11.20 0.17
N ALA A 182 -10.54 10.66 0.72
CA ALA A 182 -9.49 10.01 -0.04
C ALA A 182 -10.00 8.79 -0.83
N SER A 183 -10.93 8.01 -0.29
CA SER A 183 -11.55 6.88 -1.00
C SER A 183 -12.34 7.32 -2.24
N LYS A 184 -12.87 8.53 -2.22
CA LYS A 184 -13.52 9.18 -3.36
C LYS A 184 -12.56 9.92 -4.29
N ARG A 185 -11.24 9.83 -4.03
CA ARG A 185 -10.17 10.57 -4.72
C ARG A 185 -10.23 12.10 -4.54
N ASP A 186 -10.94 12.58 -3.54
CA ASP A 186 -10.86 13.99 -3.11
C ASP A 186 -9.60 14.14 -2.23
N TRP A 187 -8.44 14.12 -2.91
CA TRP A 187 -7.15 14.19 -2.24
C TRP A 187 -6.92 15.51 -1.53
N ASP A 188 -7.32 16.62 -2.15
CA ASP A 188 -7.15 17.96 -1.58
C ASP A 188 -8.01 18.16 -0.35
N GLY A 189 -9.27 17.69 -0.39
CA GLY A 189 -10.16 17.66 0.77
C GLY A 189 -9.60 16.83 1.90
N ALA A 190 -9.10 15.62 1.60
CA ALA A 190 -8.50 14.72 2.58
C ALA A 190 -7.25 15.33 3.23
N ILE A 191 -6.32 15.85 2.43
CA ILE A 191 -5.08 16.49 2.87
C ILE A 191 -5.38 17.63 3.84
N LYS A 192 -6.32 18.51 3.49
CA LYS A 192 -6.71 19.64 4.36
C LYS A 192 -7.22 19.20 5.73
N ILE A 193 -8.02 18.14 5.77
CA ILE A 193 -8.55 17.61 7.05
C ILE A 193 -7.44 16.92 7.85
N TYR A 194 -6.53 16.17 7.22
CA TYR A 194 -5.37 15.60 7.91
C TYR A 194 -4.45 16.68 8.49
N GLU A 195 -4.21 17.76 7.77
CA GLU A 195 -3.43 18.91 8.27
C GLU A 195 -4.07 19.51 9.52
N GLN A 196 -5.39 19.69 9.53
CA GLN A 196 -6.13 20.16 10.70
C GLN A 196 -6.00 19.19 11.89
N ALA A 197 -6.14 17.89 11.65
CA ALA A 197 -5.99 16.86 12.67
C ALA A 197 -4.57 16.84 13.27
N LEU A 198 -3.54 16.98 12.44
CA LEU A 198 -2.13 17.01 12.86
C LEU A 198 -1.74 18.30 13.59
N VAL A 199 -2.48 19.42 13.39
CA VAL A 199 -2.32 20.63 14.21
C VAL A 199 -2.81 20.37 15.64
N LEU A 200 -3.90 19.62 15.79
CA LEU A 200 -4.46 19.27 17.12
C LEU A 200 -3.62 18.19 17.83
N GLU A 201 -3.24 17.16 17.10
CA GLU A 201 -2.44 16.04 17.61
C GLU A 201 -1.20 15.81 16.73
N PRO A 202 -0.11 16.56 16.94
CA PRO A 202 1.10 16.45 16.12
C PRO A 202 1.79 15.08 16.16
N LYS A 203 1.49 14.25 17.16
CA LYS A 203 2.08 12.92 17.34
C LYS A 203 1.16 11.77 16.91
N ALA A 204 0.00 12.05 16.32
CA ALA A 204 -0.90 11.02 15.80
C ALA A 204 -0.25 10.33 14.58
N SER A 205 0.46 9.24 14.82
CA SER A 205 1.27 8.54 13.79
C SER A 205 0.41 7.90 12.71
N ASP A 206 -0.77 7.41 13.04
CA ASP A 206 -1.76 6.85 12.12
C ASP A 206 -2.34 7.93 11.19
N VAL A 207 -2.72 9.09 11.74
CA VAL A 207 -3.16 10.26 10.95
C VAL A 207 -2.07 10.69 9.99
N ARG A 208 -0.79 10.78 10.46
CA ARG A 208 0.34 11.16 9.63
C ARG A 208 0.62 10.14 8.53
N ALA A 209 0.48 8.85 8.79
CA ALA A 209 0.64 7.80 7.78
C ALA A 209 -0.44 7.89 6.69
N ASN A 210 -1.70 8.15 7.08
CA ASN A 210 -2.79 8.36 6.15
C ASN A 210 -2.61 9.65 5.34
N TYR A 211 -2.14 10.72 5.98
CA TYR A 211 -1.77 11.98 5.33
C TYR A 211 -0.68 11.79 4.27
N ALA A 212 0.41 11.08 4.62
CA ALA A 212 1.48 10.75 3.69
C ALA A 212 0.97 9.95 2.47
N SER A 213 0.10 8.96 2.71
CA SER A 213 -0.55 8.21 1.63
C SER A 213 -1.46 9.09 0.75
N ALA A 214 -2.19 10.04 1.33
CA ALA A 214 -3.01 10.98 0.56
C ALA A 214 -2.14 11.90 -0.30
N LEU A 215 -1.04 12.43 0.22
CA LEU A 215 -0.06 13.23 -0.52
C LEU A 215 0.55 12.46 -1.69
N GLN A 216 0.94 11.19 -1.47
CA GLN A 216 1.46 10.31 -2.51
C GLN A 216 0.44 10.11 -3.64
N ASN A 217 -0.82 9.83 -3.31
CA ASN A 217 -1.88 9.63 -4.30
C ASN A 217 -2.29 10.95 -5.01
N ALA A 218 -2.07 12.09 -4.37
CA ALA A 218 -2.23 13.42 -4.98
C ALA A 218 -1.06 13.81 -5.90
N GLY A 219 0.00 13.00 -6.00
CA GLY A 219 1.21 13.29 -6.77
C GLY A 219 2.15 14.30 -6.09
N ARG A 220 1.93 14.63 -4.81
CA ARG A 220 2.78 15.51 -4.00
C ARG A 220 3.94 14.72 -3.39
N THR A 221 4.78 14.14 -4.24
CA THR A 221 5.81 13.16 -3.85
C THR A 221 6.79 13.70 -2.80
N ALA A 222 7.27 14.93 -2.95
CA ALA A 222 8.21 15.53 -2.00
C ALA A 222 7.61 15.68 -0.59
N ASP A 223 6.35 16.10 -0.52
CA ASP A 223 5.63 16.26 0.75
C ASP A 223 5.34 14.88 1.38
N ALA A 224 5.00 13.88 0.55
CA ALA A 224 4.79 12.50 1.00
C ALA A 224 6.06 11.91 1.62
N ILE A 225 7.22 12.08 0.98
CA ILE A 225 8.53 11.66 1.51
C ILE A 225 8.79 12.33 2.87
N ALA A 226 8.56 13.64 2.97
CA ALA A 226 8.74 14.37 4.23
C ALA A 226 7.82 13.83 5.34
N ALA A 227 6.56 13.54 5.01
CA ALA A 227 5.59 12.98 5.95
C ALA A 227 5.98 11.55 6.38
N TYR A 228 6.37 10.67 5.44
CA TYR A 228 6.82 9.31 5.77
C TYR A 228 8.12 9.29 6.59
N ARG A 229 9.07 10.21 6.34
CA ARG A 229 10.26 10.36 7.20
C ARG A 229 9.86 10.63 8.65
N GLN A 230 8.82 11.44 8.86
CA GLN A 230 8.33 11.70 10.20
C GLN A 230 7.61 10.48 10.79
N VAL A 231 6.81 9.75 9.98
CA VAL A 231 6.16 8.51 10.44
C VAL A 231 7.19 7.51 10.95
N VAL A 232 8.27 7.26 10.21
CA VAL A 232 9.30 6.28 10.60
C VAL A 232 10.17 6.78 11.75
N ALA A 233 10.29 8.11 11.94
CA ALA A 233 10.96 8.68 13.12
C ALA A 233 10.13 8.49 14.39
N ASP A 234 8.80 8.72 14.30
CA ASP A 234 7.87 8.57 15.42
C ASP A 234 7.60 7.08 15.75
N ASN A 235 7.52 6.22 14.72
CA ASN A 235 7.31 4.78 14.84
C ASN A 235 8.32 3.97 14.00
N PRO A 236 9.53 3.74 14.50
CA PRO A 236 10.58 3.01 13.77
C PRO A 236 10.25 1.53 13.48
N LYS A 237 9.19 0.98 14.07
CA LYS A 237 8.74 -0.41 13.85
C LYS A 237 7.69 -0.52 12.75
N ASP A 238 7.35 0.55 12.08
CA ASP A 238 6.39 0.54 10.99
C ASP A 238 7.03 0.08 9.67
N ALA A 239 7.02 -1.22 9.41
CA ALA A 239 7.55 -1.82 8.19
C ALA A 239 6.91 -1.26 6.91
N HIS A 240 5.61 -0.92 6.97
CA HIS A 240 4.91 -0.38 5.80
C HIS A 240 5.35 1.06 5.50
N ALA A 241 5.48 1.90 6.52
CA ALA A 241 5.96 3.27 6.33
C ALA A 241 7.40 3.30 5.79
N TRP A 242 8.27 2.39 6.25
CA TRP A 242 9.61 2.22 5.69
C TRP A 242 9.58 1.78 4.23
N PHE A 243 8.66 0.87 3.85
CA PHE A 243 8.49 0.43 2.47
C PHE A 243 8.05 1.60 1.57
N GLU A 244 7.00 2.33 1.96
CA GLU A 244 6.48 3.45 1.16
C GLU A 244 7.53 4.56 1.01
N LEU A 245 8.26 4.88 2.10
CA LEU A 245 9.37 5.83 2.03
C LEU A 245 10.43 5.37 1.01
N GLY A 246 10.87 4.11 1.11
CA GLY A 246 11.87 3.57 0.19
C GLY A 246 11.40 3.52 -1.26
N HIS A 247 10.13 3.17 -1.49
CA HIS A 247 9.53 3.17 -2.83
C HIS A 247 9.50 4.58 -3.46
N LEU A 248 9.07 5.58 -2.71
CA LEU A 248 9.05 6.97 -3.19
C LEU A 248 10.45 7.51 -3.45
N LEU A 249 11.40 7.24 -2.55
CA LEU A 249 12.80 7.64 -2.70
C LEU A 249 13.45 6.99 -3.93
N HIS A 250 13.13 5.73 -4.23
CA HIS A 250 13.57 5.07 -5.46
C HIS A 250 13.06 5.83 -6.70
N GLY A 251 11.77 6.20 -6.72
CA GLY A 251 11.17 6.96 -7.81
C GLY A 251 11.80 8.35 -8.01
N GLU A 252 12.28 8.96 -6.94
CA GLU A 252 12.99 10.25 -6.97
C GLU A 252 14.51 10.11 -7.17
N ASN A 253 15.02 8.91 -7.50
CA ASN A 253 16.44 8.61 -7.71
C ASN A 253 17.32 8.83 -6.46
N GLN A 254 16.73 8.86 -5.26
CA GLN A 254 17.45 8.96 -3.98
C GLN A 254 17.82 7.55 -3.48
N PHE A 255 18.65 6.84 -4.26
CA PHE A 255 18.86 5.40 -4.10
C PHE A 255 19.50 5.00 -2.77
N ASP A 256 20.42 5.80 -2.20
CA ASP A 256 21.06 5.46 -0.91
C ASP A 256 20.05 5.40 0.23
N GLU A 257 19.17 6.41 0.31
CA GLU A 257 18.14 6.44 1.34
C GLU A 257 17.03 5.43 1.05
N ALA A 258 16.70 5.18 -0.24
CA ALA A 258 15.77 4.14 -0.66
C ALA A 258 16.24 2.75 -0.19
N ILE A 259 17.51 2.40 -0.43
CA ILE A 259 18.11 1.14 0.01
C ILE A 259 18.00 1.00 1.53
N THR A 260 18.39 2.04 2.28
CA THR A 260 18.32 2.02 3.74
C THR A 260 16.90 1.78 4.25
N SER A 261 15.92 2.48 3.66
CA SER A 261 14.50 2.38 4.03
C SER A 261 13.93 1.00 3.71
N LEU A 262 14.21 0.47 2.51
CA LEU A 262 13.74 -0.85 2.08
C LEU A 262 14.37 -1.98 2.91
N GLN A 263 15.67 -1.87 3.23
CA GLN A 263 16.34 -2.81 4.14
C GLN A 263 15.66 -2.81 5.51
N LYS A 264 15.31 -1.62 6.04
CA LYS A 264 14.62 -1.50 7.32
C LYS A 264 13.23 -2.10 7.29
N SER A 265 12.49 -1.90 6.20
CA SER A 265 11.21 -2.57 5.97
C SER A 265 11.35 -4.09 5.98
N LEU A 266 12.33 -4.62 5.25
CA LEU A 266 12.59 -6.06 5.15
C LEU A 266 13.13 -6.68 6.45
N GLU A 267 13.90 -5.92 7.25
CA GLU A 267 14.29 -6.34 8.60
C GLU A 267 13.08 -6.56 9.51
N LEU A 268 12.09 -5.67 9.42
CA LEU A 268 10.87 -5.74 10.22
C LEU A 268 9.85 -6.76 9.69
N LYS A 269 9.78 -6.91 8.37
CA LYS A 269 8.88 -7.84 7.67
C LYS A 269 9.58 -8.44 6.45
N PRO A 270 10.21 -9.62 6.57
CA PRO A 270 11.03 -10.22 5.50
C PRO A 270 10.27 -10.72 4.26
N ASP A 271 9.00 -11.01 4.38
CA ASP A 271 8.16 -11.64 3.34
C ASP A 271 7.45 -10.63 2.42
N GLN A 272 8.20 -9.62 1.95
CA GLN A 272 7.70 -8.55 1.09
C GLN A 272 8.40 -8.59 -0.29
N ALA A 273 7.79 -9.29 -1.26
CA ALA A 273 8.37 -9.39 -2.61
C ALA A 273 8.61 -8.03 -3.27
N GLU A 274 7.67 -7.11 -3.15
CA GLU A 274 7.76 -5.76 -3.75
C GLU A 274 8.90 -4.93 -3.12
N ALA A 275 9.15 -5.08 -1.82
CA ALA A 275 10.28 -4.41 -1.17
C ALA A 275 11.63 -4.95 -1.68
N GLU A 276 11.76 -6.27 -1.87
CA GLU A 276 12.95 -6.87 -2.46
C GLU A 276 13.13 -6.43 -3.93
N PHE A 277 12.05 -6.28 -4.71
CA PHE A 277 12.16 -5.78 -6.09
C PHE A 277 12.57 -4.30 -6.16
N ASN A 278 12.01 -3.44 -5.31
CA ASN A 278 12.42 -2.04 -5.24
C ASN A 278 13.87 -1.89 -4.73
N LEU A 279 14.27 -2.71 -3.77
CA LEU A 279 15.66 -2.77 -3.28
C LEU A 279 16.61 -3.19 -4.40
N ALA A 280 16.26 -4.24 -5.16
CA ALA A 280 17.04 -4.70 -6.29
C ALA A 280 17.17 -3.63 -7.37
N GLY A 281 16.07 -2.94 -7.71
CA GLY A 281 16.09 -1.80 -8.63
C GLY A 281 17.03 -0.70 -8.16
N SER A 282 16.96 -0.32 -6.88
CA SER A 282 17.83 0.72 -6.30
C SER A 282 19.30 0.32 -6.35
N TYR A 283 19.64 -0.94 -6.07
CA TYR A 283 21.00 -1.44 -6.24
C TYR A 283 21.45 -1.43 -7.70
N GLN A 284 20.56 -1.80 -8.64
CA GLN A 284 20.87 -1.84 -10.07
C GLN A 284 21.21 -0.44 -10.61
N GLU A 285 20.44 0.59 -10.22
CA GLU A 285 20.72 1.99 -10.59
C GLU A 285 22.08 2.47 -10.04
N GLN A 286 22.50 1.96 -8.89
CA GLN A 286 23.83 2.19 -8.35
C GLN A 286 24.92 1.26 -8.93
N GLN A 287 24.60 0.44 -9.94
CA GLN A 287 25.49 -0.56 -10.55
C GLN A 287 26.03 -1.61 -9.55
N LYS A 288 25.37 -1.78 -8.41
CA LYS A 288 25.65 -2.83 -7.41
C LYS A 288 24.94 -4.14 -7.84
N PHE A 289 25.40 -4.69 -8.97
CA PHE A 289 24.71 -5.83 -9.61
C PHE A 289 24.67 -7.11 -8.77
N PRO A 290 25.70 -7.48 -7.99
CA PRO A 290 25.62 -8.65 -7.11
C PRO A 290 24.49 -8.54 -6.09
N GLU A 291 24.35 -7.37 -5.45
CA GLU A 291 23.32 -7.08 -4.47
C GLU A 291 21.94 -7.05 -5.13
N ALA A 292 21.84 -6.43 -6.32
CA ALA A 292 20.60 -6.41 -7.10
C ALA A 292 20.12 -7.83 -7.44
N ILE A 293 21.03 -8.69 -7.92
CA ILE A 293 20.73 -10.09 -8.24
C ILE A 293 20.20 -10.83 -7.02
N ALA A 294 20.86 -10.68 -5.87
CA ALA A 294 20.45 -11.34 -4.63
C ALA A 294 19.07 -10.91 -4.18
N ALA A 295 18.74 -9.61 -4.27
CA ALA A 295 17.45 -9.08 -3.91
C ALA A 295 16.36 -9.53 -4.92
N TYR A 296 16.60 -9.49 -6.25
CA TYR A 296 15.67 -10.05 -7.23
C TYR A 296 15.38 -11.53 -6.97
N GLN A 297 16.40 -12.33 -6.66
CA GLN A 297 16.21 -13.75 -6.36
C GLN A 297 15.33 -13.99 -5.13
N LYS A 298 15.52 -13.20 -4.06
CA LYS A 298 14.66 -13.26 -2.87
C LYS A 298 13.21 -12.86 -3.20
N GLY A 299 13.03 -11.75 -3.88
CA GLY A 299 11.70 -11.30 -4.31
C GLY A 299 10.99 -12.34 -5.19
N LEU A 300 11.73 -12.97 -6.13
CA LEU A 300 11.21 -14.03 -7.00
C LEU A 300 10.96 -15.35 -6.27
N ALA A 301 11.62 -15.62 -5.15
CA ALA A 301 11.26 -16.74 -4.29
C ALA A 301 9.88 -16.55 -3.63
N LEU A 302 9.51 -15.30 -3.33
CA LEU A 302 8.20 -14.93 -2.77
C LEU A 302 7.13 -14.77 -3.86
N ASN A 303 7.48 -14.18 -5.01
CA ASN A 303 6.58 -13.97 -6.15
C ASN A 303 7.24 -14.43 -7.46
N PRO A 304 7.20 -15.75 -7.78
CA PRO A 304 7.88 -16.33 -8.95
C PRO A 304 7.31 -15.89 -10.30
N LYS A 305 6.12 -15.31 -10.33
CA LYS A 305 5.41 -14.93 -11.56
C LYS A 305 5.49 -13.43 -11.88
N ASN A 306 6.48 -12.73 -11.35
CA ASN A 306 6.72 -11.35 -11.73
C ASN A 306 7.63 -11.28 -12.96
N ALA A 307 7.02 -11.11 -14.15
CA ALA A 307 7.74 -11.08 -15.42
C ALA A 307 8.75 -9.93 -15.52
N HIS A 308 8.41 -8.75 -14.97
CA HIS A 308 9.32 -7.59 -14.96
C HIS A 308 10.52 -7.80 -14.05
N ALA A 309 10.32 -8.42 -12.88
CA ALA A 309 11.45 -8.76 -11.99
C ALA A 309 12.39 -9.79 -12.64
N LEU A 310 11.84 -10.81 -13.35
CA LEU A 310 12.63 -11.78 -14.12
C LEU A 310 13.42 -11.09 -15.24
N TYR A 311 12.80 -10.17 -15.97
CA TYR A 311 13.46 -9.35 -17.00
C TYR A 311 14.61 -8.52 -16.40
N ASN A 312 14.37 -7.81 -15.32
CA ASN A 312 15.38 -6.99 -14.66
C ASN A 312 16.52 -7.82 -14.07
N LEU A 313 16.21 -9.01 -13.52
CA LEU A 313 17.25 -9.98 -13.11
C LEU A 313 18.13 -10.38 -14.30
N GLY A 314 17.53 -10.61 -15.49
CA GLY A 314 18.26 -10.85 -16.72
C GLY A 314 19.19 -9.69 -17.08
N ASN A 315 18.72 -8.46 -16.98
CA ASN A 315 19.51 -7.26 -17.23
C ASN A 315 20.70 -7.15 -16.25
N ALA A 316 20.49 -7.46 -14.97
CA ALA A 316 21.54 -7.47 -13.98
C ALA A 316 22.61 -8.53 -14.29
N TYR A 317 22.23 -9.73 -14.75
CA TYR A 317 23.17 -10.75 -15.23
C TYR A 317 23.92 -10.31 -16.48
N MET A 318 23.26 -9.66 -17.44
CA MET A 318 23.95 -9.12 -18.63
C MET A 318 25.00 -8.10 -18.27
N SER A 319 24.72 -7.22 -17.29
CA SER A 319 25.68 -6.24 -16.79
C SER A 319 26.91 -6.90 -16.15
N GLN A 320 26.77 -8.11 -15.63
CA GLN A 320 27.88 -8.97 -15.16
C GLN A 320 28.49 -9.87 -16.26
N LYS A 321 28.06 -9.72 -17.51
CA LYS A 321 28.48 -10.54 -18.67
C LYS A 321 28.13 -12.03 -18.53
N ASP A 322 27.12 -12.35 -17.72
CA ASP A 322 26.59 -13.71 -17.58
C ASP A 322 25.39 -13.93 -18.51
N SER A 323 25.69 -14.04 -19.79
CA SER A 323 24.65 -14.23 -20.82
C SER A 323 23.83 -15.50 -20.60
N LYS A 324 24.41 -16.55 -20.00
CA LYS A 324 23.69 -17.82 -19.75
C LYS A 324 22.55 -17.64 -18.76
N ARG A 325 22.82 -17.03 -17.58
CA ARG A 325 21.78 -16.76 -16.59
C ARG A 325 20.78 -15.68 -17.04
N ALA A 326 21.25 -14.73 -17.85
CA ALA A 326 20.38 -13.73 -18.45
C ALA A 326 19.34 -14.37 -19.39
N ILE A 327 19.77 -15.25 -20.30
CA ILE A 327 18.93 -15.99 -21.25
C ILE A 327 17.85 -16.79 -20.46
N ASP A 328 18.24 -17.52 -19.40
CA ASP A 328 17.30 -18.25 -18.56
C ASP A 328 16.25 -17.32 -17.94
N SER A 329 16.69 -16.16 -17.43
CA SER A 329 15.82 -15.18 -16.79
C SER A 329 14.83 -14.56 -17.77
N TYR A 330 15.27 -14.15 -18.97
CA TYR A 330 14.40 -13.61 -20.02
C TYR A 330 13.42 -14.67 -20.55
N THR A 331 13.88 -15.92 -20.69
CA THR A 331 13.01 -17.02 -21.11
C THR A 331 11.90 -17.27 -20.10
N LYS A 332 12.22 -17.23 -18.80
CA LYS A 332 11.23 -17.31 -17.72
C LYS A 332 10.28 -16.12 -17.74
N ALA A 333 10.77 -14.90 -17.97
CA ALA A 333 9.94 -13.70 -18.10
C ALA A 333 8.90 -13.86 -19.21
N LEU A 334 9.34 -14.35 -20.39
CA LEU A 334 8.48 -14.60 -21.53
C LEU A 334 7.52 -15.79 -21.33
N ALA A 335 7.88 -16.77 -20.53
CA ALA A 335 6.98 -17.85 -20.15
C ALA A 335 5.81 -17.34 -19.26
N VAL A 336 6.08 -16.33 -18.41
CA VAL A 336 5.05 -15.68 -17.60
C VAL A 336 4.23 -14.69 -18.43
N GLN A 337 4.90 -13.86 -19.23
CA GLN A 337 4.28 -12.82 -20.05
C GLN A 337 4.83 -12.86 -21.48
N PRO A 338 4.22 -13.65 -22.38
CA PRO A 338 4.72 -13.82 -23.75
C PRO A 338 4.78 -12.54 -24.58
N GLY A 339 3.99 -11.53 -24.24
CA GLY A 339 3.94 -10.24 -24.91
C GLY A 339 4.94 -9.20 -24.39
N LEU A 340 5.86 -9.55 -23.48
CA LEU A 340 6.87 -8.63 -22.94
C LEU A 340 7.98 -8.42 -23.99
N THR A 341 7.75 -7.47 -24.89
CA THR A 341 8.63 -7.21 -26.04
C THR A 341 10.05 -6.85 -25.64
N GLU A 342 10.21 -6.11 -24.52
CA GLU A 342 11.52 -5.74 -23.98
C GLU A 342 12.34 -6.98 -23.61
N ALA A 343 11.70 -7.98 -22.98
CA ALA A 343 12.35 -9.24 -22.67
C ALA A 343 12.70 -10.04 -23.92
N GLN A 344 11.87 -9.98 -24.97
CA GLN A 344 12.14 -10.66 -26.24
C GLN A 344 13.35 -10.03 -26.97
N VAL A 345 13.45 -8.70 -26.97
CA VAL A 345 14.61 -7.96 -27.51
C VAL A 345 15.88 -8.29 -26.72
N ALA A 346 15.79 -8.23 -25.40
CA ALA A 346 16.93 -8.53 -24.52
C ALA A 346 17.40 -9.99 -24.66
N LEU A 347 16.47 -10.93 -24.81
CA LEU A 347 16.78 -12.34 -25.09
C LEU A 347 17.55 -12.47 -26.41
N GLY A 348 17.09 -11.82 -27.50
CA GLY A 348 17.78 -11.84 -28.78
C GLY A 348 19.21 -11.32 -28.68
N ALA A 349 19.43 -10.22 -27.95
CA ALA A 349 20.76 -9.65 -27.73
C ALA A 349 21.67 -10.58 -26.90
N ALA A 350 21.12 -11.18 -25.84
CA ALA A 350 21.87 -12.12 -25.00
C ALA A 350 22.26 -13.40 -25.75
N LEU A 351 21.36 -13.92 -26.58
CA LEU A 351 21.63 -15.07 -27.44
C LEU A 351 22.74 -14.76 -28.46
N LEU A 352 22.68 -13.61 -29.12
CA LEU A 352 23.71 -13.19 -30.06
C LEU A 352 25.07 -13.05 -29.37
N GLN A 353 25.11 -12.45 -28.18
CA GLN A 353 26.34 -12.31 -27.39
C GLN A 353 26.88 -13.66 -26.92
N SER A 354 26.04 -14.65 -26.67
CA SER A 354 26.46 -16.02 -26.32
C SER A 354 26.93 -16.87 -27.52
N GLY A 355 26.78 -16.34 -28.73
CA GLY A 355 27.15 -17.02 -29.99
C GLY A 355 26.00 -17.80 -30.65
N ASP A 356 24.81 -17.83 -30.06
CA ASP A 356 23.65 -18.50 -30.65
C ASP A 356 22.88 -17.54 -31.55
N ALA A 357 23.46 -17.33 -32.75
CA ALA A 357 22.90 -16.42 -33.76
C ALA A 357 21.57 -16.94 -34.35
N GLU A 358 21.34 -18.28 -34.32
CA GLU A 358 20.10 -18.87 -34.81
C GLU A 358 18.91 -18.56 -33.89
N ALA A 359 19.07 -18.84 -32.61
CA ALA A 359 18.03 -18.50 -31.63
C ALA A 359 17.83 -16.97 -31.50
N SER A 360 18.87 -16.17 -31.72
CA SER A 360 18.77 -14.70 -31.77
C SER A 360 17.93 -14.24 -32.98
N GLU A 361 18.12 -14.82 -34.14
CA GLU A 361 17.29 -14.56 -35.33
C GLU A 361 15.81 -14.82 -35.03
N ASP A 362 15.50 -16.00 -34.46
CA ASP A 362 14.13 -16.37 -34.10
C ASP A 362 13.53 -15.38 -33.09
N ALA A 363 14.32 -14.94 -32.12
CA ALA A 363 13.88 -13.97 -31.13
C ALA A 363 13.51 -12.62 -31.80
N TYR A 364 14.33 -12.10 -32.68
CA TYR A 364 14.05 -10.83 -33.39
C TYR A 364 12.91 -10.94 -34.40
N ARG A 365 12.75 -12.08 -35.07
CA ARG A 365 11.56 -12.33 -35.92
C ARG A 365 10.26 -12.27 -35.11
N LYS A 366 10.24 -12.76 -33.86
CA LYS A 366 9.09 -12.62 -32.98
C LYS A 366 8.83 -11.15 -32.63
N VAL A 367 9.88 -10.36 -32.35
CA VAL A 367 9.74 -8.91 -32.11
C VAL A 367 9.13 -8.22 -33.35
N ILE A 368 9.62 -8.53 -34.54
CA ILE A 368 9.12 -7.94 -35.81
C ILE A 368 7.66 -8.35 -36.06
N ALA A 369 7.29 -9.59 -35.77
CA ALA A 369 5.90 -10.04 -35.89
C ALA A 369 4.94 -9.27 -34.95
N ALA A 370 5.39 -8.94 -33.74
CA ALA A 370 4.62 -8.14 -32.80
C ALA A 370 4.67 -6.63 -33.09
N GLN A 371 5.80 -6.14 -33.61
CA GLN A 371 6.08 -4.73 -33.89
C GLN A 371 6.70 -4.57 -35.28
N PRO A 372 5.93 -4.63 -36.40
CA PRO A 372 6.44 -4.61 -37.75
C PRO A 372 7.18 -3.32 -38.16
N ASN A 373 6.97 -2.24 -37.41
CA ASN A 373 7.61 -0.94 -37.67
C ASN A 373 8.73 -0.62 -36.67
N ASN A 374 9.35 -1.63 -36.05
CA ASN A 374 10.45 -1.45 -35.08
C ASN A 374 11.81 -1.50 -35.82
N PRO A 375 12.49 -0.34 -36.09
CA PRO A 375 13.74 -0.31 -36.84
C PRO A 375 14.89 -1.01 -36.10
N ASP A 376 14.91 -1.00 -34.77
CA ASP A 376 15.96 -1.64 -33.97
C ASP A 376 15.85 -3.17 -34.04
N ALA A 377 14.62 -3.70 -34.16
CA ALA A 377 14.42 -5.13 -34.35
C ALA A 377 14.99 -5.62 -35.68
N TYR A 378 14.80 -4.87 -36.78
CA TYR A 378 15.40 -5.17 -38.06
C TYR A 378 16.92 -5.02 -38.05
N LEU A 379 17.45 -3.97 -37.40
CA LEU A 379 18.89 -3.80 -37.23
C LEU A 379 19.53 -5.02 -36.54
N ASN A 380 18.92 -5.46 -35.45
CA ASN A 380 19.41 -6.58 -34.66
C ASN A 380 19.21 -7.94 -35.38
N LEU A 381 18.11 -8.10 -36.12
CA LEU A 381 17.93 -9.25 -37.01
C LEU A 381 19.05 -9.29 -38.07
N GLY A 382 19.39 -8.14 -38.65
CA GLY A 382 20.54 -8.04 -39.58
C GLY A 382 21.86 -8.46 -38.90
N ASN A 383 22.09 -8.07 -37.67
CA ASN A 383 23.28 -8.48 -36.90
C ASN A 383 23.33 -10.01 -36.67
N ALA A 384 22.20 -10.63 -36.36
CA ALA A 384 22.12 -12.09 -36.19
C ALA A 384 22.37 -12.83 -37.53
N LEU A 385 21.76 -12.38 -38.63
CA LEU A 385 21.95 -12.94 -39.94
C LEU A 385 23.39 -12.75 -40.43
N PHE A 386 23.98 -11.59 -40.19
CA PHE A 386 25.40 -11.33 -40.48
C PHE A 386 26.32 -12.30 -39.79
N THR A 387 26.09 -12.55 -38.49
CA THR A 387 26.87 -13.51 -37.68
C THR A 387 26.74 -14.93 -38.21
N LYS A 388 25.62 -15.27 -38.84
CA LYS A 388 25.38 -16.54 -39.55
C LYS A 388 26.00 -16.56 -40.96
N HIS A 389 26.73 -15.51 -41.40
CA HIS A 389 27.26 -15.32 -42.73
C HIS A 389 26.20 -15.26 -43.83
N GLN A 390 24.95 -14.95 -43.50
CA GLN A 390 23.84 -14.78 -44.41
C GLN A 390 23.76 -13.31 -44.89
N TYR A 391 24.75 -12.86 -45.64
CA TYR A 391 24.95 -11.44 -45.95
C TYR A 391 23.82 -10.83 -46.79
N GLY A 392 23.22 -11.58 -47.74
CA GLY A 392 22.07 -11.12 -48.53
C GLY A 392 20.85 -10.80 -47.63
N PRO A 393 20.32 -11.77 -46.90
CA PRO A 393 19.25 -11.54 -45.90
C PRO A 393 19.57 -10.49 -44.83
N ALA A 394 20.83 -10.38 -44.39
CA ALA A 394 21.27 -9.33 -43.50
C ALA A 394 21.13 -7.93 -44.09
N ALA A 395 21.59 -7.77 -45.36
CA ALA A 395 21.44 -6.51 -46.09
C ALA A 395 19.97 -6.10 -46.24
N GLU A 396 19.08 -7.03 -46.55
CA GLU A 396 17.63 -6.76 -46.59
C GLU A 396 17.09 -6.26 -45.27
N ALA A 397 17.46 -6.90 -44.17
CA ALA A 397 17.06 -6.48 -42.83
C ALA A 397 17.60 -5.08 -42.47
N TYR A 398 18.84 -4.77 -42.81
CA TYR A 398 19.38 -3.42 -42.61
C TYR A 398 18.70 -2.36 -43.48
N ARG A 399 18.38 -2.68 -44.71
CA ARG A 399 17.61 -1.77 -45.60
C ARG A 399 16.24 -1.48 -45.04
N GLU A 400 15.59 -2.47 -44.46
CA GLU A 400 14.29 -2.26 -43.80
C GLU A 400 14.42 -1.42 -42.50
N SER A 401 15.48 -1.61 -41.73
CA SER A 401 15.81 -0.73 -40.60
C SER A 401 16.00 0.72 -41.04
N ILE A 402 16.75 0.95 -42.14
CA ILE A 402 16.97 2.28 -42.75
C ILE A 402 15.66 2.86 -43.28
N ARG A 403 14.84 2.07 -43.99
CA ARG A 403 13.54 2.54 -44.47
C ARG A 403 12.66 3.08 -43.32
N LEU A 404 12.72 2.44 -42.17
CA LEU A 404 11.95 2.84 -40.97
C LEU A 404 12.62 3.99 -40.20
N ARG A 405 13.97 4.06 -40.21
CA ARG A 405 14.77 5.10 -39.54
C ARG A 405 15.96 5.50 -40.44
N PRO A 406 15.77 6.46 -41.38
CA PRO A 406 16.80 6.84 -42.39
C PRO A 406 18.05 7.49 -41.79
N ASP A 407 18.01 7.97 -40.56
CA ASP A 407 19.13 8.62 -39.88
C ASP A 407 19.94 7.66 -38.96
N SER A 408 19.75 6.36 -39.13
CA SER A 408 20.49 5.35 -38.36
C SER A 408 21.89 5.11 -38.92
N ALA A 409 22.87 5.86 -38.42
CA ALA A 409 24.27 5.69 -38.82
C ALA A 409 24.79 4.24 -38.71
N ARG A 410 24.37 3.50 -37.67
CA ARG A 410 24.73 2.09 -37.48
C ARG A 410 24.14 1.17 -38.52
N ALA A 411 22.88 1.42 -38.93
CA ALA A 411 22.23 0.59 -39.94
C ALA A 411 22.91 0.78 -41.30
N HIS A 412 23.22 2.02 -41.72
CA HIS A 412 24.01 2.33 -42.90
C HIS A 412 25.39 1.68 -42.87
N TYR A 413 26.09 1.79 -41.75
CA TYR A 413 27.42 1.19 -41.56
C TYR A 413 27.39 -0.35 -41.71
N ASN A 414 26.43 -1.01 -41.04
CA ASN A 414 26.30 -2.46 -41.07
C ASN A 414 25.86 -2.95 -42.46
N LEU A 415 24.97 -2.20 -43.14
CA LEU A 415 24.60 -2.46 -44.53
C LEU A 415 25.84 -2.36 -45.43
N ALA A 416 26.64 -1.30 -45.29
CA ALA A 416 27.86 -1.13 -46.09
C ALA A 416 28.84 -2.30 -45.93
N ILE A 417 29.03 -2.79 -44.70
CA ILE A 417 29.85 -4.00 -44.47
C ILE A 417 29.26 -5.22 -45.16
N CYS A 418 27.94 -5.45 -45.10
CA CYS A 418 27.30 -6.55 -45.80
C CYS A 418 27.50 -6.46 -47.32
N LEU A 419 27.28 -5.28 -47.86
CA LEU A 419 27.45 -5.02 -49.31
C LEU A 419 28.90 -5.22 -49.74
N GLN A 420 29.87 -4.86 -48.90
CA GLN A 420 31.30 -5.14 -49.17
C GLN A 420 31.57 -6.66 -49.25
N TRP A 421 30.99 -7.46 -48.37
CA TRP A 421 31.09 -8.92 -48.45
C TRP A 421 30.42 -9.51 -49.68
N LEU A 422 29.40 -8.84 -50.22
CA LEU A 422 28.70 -9.22 -51.43
C LEU A 422 29.35 -8.67 -52.72
N ASN A 423 30.45 -7.91 -52.59
CA ASN A 423 31.10 -7.17 -53.69
C ASN A 423 30.15 -6.19 -54.39
N ASP A 424 29.21 -5.58 -53.68
CA ASP A 424 28.23 -4.64 -54.19
C ASP A 424 28.79 -3.21 -54.17
N ALA A 425 28.66 -2.50 -55.28
CA ALA A 425 29.18 -1.14 -55.46
C ALA A 425 28.48 -0.10 -54.57
N GLU A 426 27.27 -0.38 -54.11
CA GLU A 426 26.53 0.49 -53.17
C GLU A 426 27.23 0.64 -51.82
N ALA A 427 28.13 -0.26 -51.43
CA ALA A 427 28.84 -0.23 -50.16
C ALA A 427 29.52 1.12 -49.89
N ALA A 428 30.15 1.73 -50.90
CA ALA A 428 30.83 3.02 -50.78
C ALA A 428 29.87 4.18 -50.44
N ALA A 429 28.66 4.15 -50.99
CA ALA A 429 27.64 5.16 -50.75
C ALA A 429 27.10 5.05 -49.31
N GLU A 430 26.86 3.83 -48.83
CA GLU A 430 26.37 3.56 -47.46
C GLU A 430 27.43 3.91 -46.40
N PHE A 431 28.72 3.63 -46.62
CA PHE A 431 29.78 4.11 -45.73
C PHE A 431 29.85 5.64 -45.68
N LYS A 432 29.68 6.32 -46.82
CA LYS A 432 29.67 7.80 -46.86
C LYS A 432 28.51 8.35 -46.05
N GLU A 433 27.34 7.76 -46.17
CA GLU A 433 26.15 8.18 -45.41
C GLU A 433 26.29 7.89 -43.92
N ALA A 434 26.78 6.71 -43.55
CA ALA A 434 27.10 6.38 -42.14
C ALA A 434 28.05 7.42 -41.53
N ALA A 435 29.14 7.77 -42.25
CA ALA A 435 30.12 8.77 -41.76
C ALA A 435 29.56 10.19 -41.74
N ARG A 436 28.59 10.51 -42.63
CA ARG A 436 27.85 11.79 -42.61
C ARG A 436 27.02 11.91 -41.33
N LEU A 437 26.33 10.83 -40.96
CA LEU A 437 25.45 10.76 -39.79
C LEU A 437 26.25 10.64 -38.46
N ASP A 438 27.34 9.85 -38.49
CA ASP A 438 28.29 9.71 -37.38
C ASP A 438 29.73 9.65 -37.89
N PRO A 439 30.49 10.77 -37.78
CA PRO A 439 31.89 10.85 -38.25
C PRO A 439 32.86 9.88 -37.55
N SER A 440 32.49 9.24 -36.50
CA SER A 440 33.30 8.24 -35.80
C SER A 440 33.32 6.88 -36.53
N LEU A 441 32.31 6.60 -37.38
CA LEU A 441 32.18 5.37 -38.14
C LEU A 441 32.99 5.45 -39.44
N LYS A 442 34.18 4.87 -39.44
CA LYS A 442 35.09 4.83 -40.58
C LYS A 442 35.01 3.48 -41.26
N PRO A 443 35.12 3.43 -42.61
CA PRO A 443 35.22 2.16 -43.33
C PRO A 443 36.38 1.31 -42.76
N PRO A 444 36.20 -0.02 -42.70
CA PRO A 444 37.33 -0.91 -42.34
C PRO A 444 38.48 -0.72 -43.35
N LYS A 445 39.73 -0.80 -42.88
CA LYS A 445 40.92 -0.64 -43.70
C LYS A 445 41.12 -1.84 -44.61
#